data_be8724b0f138328331da8dee7eac807b
#
_entry.id   be8724b0f138328331da8dee7eac807b
#
_cell.length_a   1.000
_cell.length_b   1.000
_cell.length_c   1.000
_cell.angle_alpha   90.00
_cell.angle_beta   90.00
_cell.angle_gamma   90.00
#
_symmetry.space_group_name_H-M   'P 1'
#
loop_
_entity.id
_entity.type
_entity.pdbx_description
1 polymer ?
#
loop_
_entity_poly.entity_id
_entity_poly.type
_entity_poly.pdbx_seq_one_letter_code
_entity_poly.pdbx_strand_id
1 'polypeptide(L)'
;MSDKEPFTLDAAAAPERIAKHIARAGICSRREAERRIEDGRVTVNGETVTSPALNVSASDSITIDGKPLPARQPARLWRYHKPRGLIVSARDDKGRQTIFDTLPDSMPRVLTVGRLDLDSEGLLLLTNDGDLARHLELPSTGWSRKYRVRVQGLVDPTRLSTVADGVTFDGIREGR
;
A
#
# COMPACT_ATOMS: atom_id res chain seq x y z
N MET A 1 -4.14 18.18 -23.66
CA MET A 1 -4.82 17.95 -22.36
C MET A 1 -5.22 16.49 -22.40
N SER A 2 -4.60 15.66 -21.60
CA SER A 2 -4.93 14.22 -21.56
C SER A 2 -6.14 14.07 -20.65
N ASP A 3 -7.28 13.67 -21.23
CA ASP A 3 -8.47 13.27 -20.49
C ASP A 3 -8.14 12.00 -19.68
N LYS A 4 -7.60 12.21 -18.48
CA LYS A 4 -7.47 11.11 -17.52
C LYS A 4 -8.85 10.83 -16.97
N GLU A 5 -9.35 9.62 -17.22
CA GLU A 5 -10.57 9.13 -16.60
C GLU A 5 -10.52 9.35 -15.07
N PRO A 6 -11.60 9.84 -14.46
CA PRO A 6 -11.63 10.04 -13.01
C PRO A 6 -11.46 8.69 -12.32
N PHE A 7 -10.52 8.62 -11.36
CA PHE A 7 -10.37 7.46 -10.49
C PHE A 7 -11.63 7.28 -9.64
N THR A 8 -12.40 6.24 -9.93
CA THR A 8 -13.61 5.92 -9.18
C THR A 8 -13.28 4.91 -8.08
N LEU A 9 -13.44 5.31 -6.83
CA LEU A 9 -13.23 4.46 -5.65
C LEU A 9 -14.26 3.32 -5.53
N ASP A 10 -15.40 3.46 -6.18
CA ASP A 10 -16.52 2.53 -6.22
C ASP A 10 -16.69 1.90 -7.60
N ALA A 11 -15.72 1.16 -8.06
CA ALA A 11 -16.00 0.11 -9.02
C ALA A 11 -16.74 -1.02 -8.26
N ALA A 12 -17.96 -0.73 -7.82
CA ALA A 12 -18.86 -1.73 -7.31
C ALA A 12 -19.12 -2.75 -8.41
N ALA A 13 -18.88 -4.01 -8.08
CA ALA A 13 -19.45 -5.18 -8.71
C ALA A 13 -18.67 -5.97 -9.76
N ALA A 14 -17.46 -5.63 -10.15
CA ALA A 14 -16.67 -6.62 -10.88
C ALA A 14 -16.16 -7.69 -9.90
N PRO A 15 -16.28 -9.00 -10.25
CA PRO A 15 -15.69 -10.05 -9.44
C PRO A 15 -14.20 -9.81 -9.22
N GLU A 16 -13.74 -9.94 -7.99
CA GLU A 16 -12.34 -9.76 -7.62
C GLU A 16 -11.79 -11.01 -6.92
N ARG A 17 -10.46 -11.17 -6.89
CA ARG A 17 -9.81 -12.28 -6.19
C ARG A 17 -10.20 -12.28 -4.72
N ILE A 18 -10.60 -13.46 -4.21
CA ILE A 18 -11.06 -13.63 -2.82
C ILE A 18 -10.05 -13.09 -1.81
N ALA A 19 -8.74 -13.29 -1.99
CA ALA A 19 -7.72 -12.75 -1.11
C ALA A 19 -7.70 -11.21 -1.09
N LYS A 20 -7.99 -10.56 -2.23
CA LYS A 20 -8.13 -9.11 -2.32
C LYS A 20 -9.38 -8.65 -1.57
N HIS A 21 -10.51 -9.35 -1.76
CA HIS A 21 -11.78 -9.06 -1.10
C HIS A 21 -11.65 -9.12 0.43
N ILE A 22 -11.04 -10.18 0.96
CA ILE A 22 -10.75 -10.34 2.40
C ILE A 22 -9.84 -9.22 2.93
N ALA A 23 -8.78 -8.88 2.19
CA ALA A 23 -7.88 -7.81 2.60
C ALA A 23 -8.56 -6.43 2.65
N ARG A 24 -9.51 -6.17 1.75
CA ARG A 24 -10.32 -4.94 1.72
C ARG A 24 -11.30 -4.83 2.88
N ALA A 25 -11.72 -5.94 3.46
CA ALA A 25 -12.51 -5.97 4.69
C ALA A 25 -11.68 -5.59 5.93
N GLY A 26 -10.36 -5.43 5.80
CA GLY A 26 -9.47 -4.92 6.85
C GLY A 26 -8.98 -5.96 7.87
N ILE A 27 -9.36 -7.24 7.71
CA ILE A 27 -9.00 -8.30 8.67
C ILE A 27 -7.51 -8.65 8.63
N CYS A 28 -6.92 -8.76 7.44
CA CYS A 28 -5.54 -9.20 7.28
C CYS A 28 -4.92 -8.68 5.98
N SER A 29 -3.64 -8.97 5.74
CA SER A 29 -2.98 -8.68 4.46
C SER A 29 -3.46 -9.66 3.38
N ARG A 30 -3.29 -9.29 2.10
CA ARG A 30 -3.60 -10.19 0.98
C ARG A 30 -2.85 -11.52 1.07
N ARG A 31 -1.55 -11.49 1.40
CA ARG A 31 -0.73 -12.71 1.60
C ARG A 31 -1.21 -13.56 2.78
N GLU A 32 -1.67 -12.92 3.83
CA GLU A 32 -2.24 -13.63 4.98
C GLU A 32 -3.60 -14.25 4.62
N ALA A 33 -4.42 -13.56 3.83
CA ALA A 33 -5.67 -14.11 3.31
C ALA A 33 -5.40 -15.34 2.41
N GLU A 34 -4.40 -15.26 1.53
CA GLU A 34 -4.00 -16.39 0.69
C GLU A 34 -3.65 -17.63 1.54
N ARG A 35 -2.82 -17.46 2.59
CA ARG A 35 -2.50 -18.56 3.54
C ARG A 35 -3.73 -19.14 4.22
N ARG A 36 -4.63 -18.29 4.74
CA ARG A 36 -5.86 -18.77 5.39
C ARG A 36 -6.78 -19.55 4.44
N ILE A 37 -6.79 -19.17 3.16
CA ILE A 37 -7.53 -19.89 2.12
C ILE A 37 -6.89 -21.26 1.89
N GLU A 38 -5.57 -21.31 1.69
CA GLU A 38 -4.81 -22.56 1.50
C GLU A 38 -4.95 -23.51 2.69
N ASP A 39 -5.03 -22.97 3.91
CA ASP A 39 -5.27 -23.70 5.16
C ASP A 39 -6.72 -24.20 5.32
N GLY A 40 -7.63 -23.92 4.36
CA GLY A 40 -9.04 -24.33 4.40
C GLY A 40 -9.88 -23.61 5.48
N ARG A 41 -9.44 -22.44 5.96
CA ARG A 41 -10.09 -21.66 7.02
C ARG A 41 -11.15 -20.68 6.47
N VAL A 42 -11.33 -20.64 5.16
CA VAL A 42 -12.23 -19.72 4.48
C VAL A 42 -13.36 -20.49 3.81
N THR A 43 -14.60 -20.02 3.99
CA THR A 43 -15.73 -20.54 3.24
C THR A 43 -16.37 -19.46 2.39
N VAL A 44 -16.92 -19.85 1.25
CA VAL A 44 -17.73 -19.01 0.37
C VAL A 44 -19.08 -19.70 0.16
N ASN A 45 -20.16 -19.04 0.51
CA ASN A 45 -21.52 -19.58 0.41
C ASN A 45 -21.68 -20.94 1.13
N GLY A 46 -20.93 -21.14 2.23
CA GLY A 46 -20.94 -22.36 3.04
C GLY A 46 -19.95 -23.45 2.59
N GLU A 47 -19.30 -23.31 1.44
CA GLU A 47 -18.31 -24.27 0.93
C GLU A 47 -16.88 -23.84 1.27
N THR A 48 -16.05 -24.77 1.75
CA THR A 48 -14.63 -24.51 2.04
C THR A 48 -13.85 -24.29 0.76
N VAL A 49 -13.08 -23.21 0.73
CA VAL A 49 -12.24 -22.81 -0.39
C VAL A 49 -10.77 -22.93 -0.02
N THR A 50 -9.99 -23.62 -0.86
CA THR A 50 -8.53 -23.80 -0.68
C THR A 50 -7.70 -23.13 -1.78
N SER A 51 -8.34 -22.63 -2.83
CA SER A 51 -7.66 -21.96 -3.94
C SER A 51 -7.82 -20.43 -3.85
N PRO A 52 -6.73 -19.64 -3.73
CA PRO A 52 -6.78 -18.20 -3.76
C PRO A 52 -7.12 -17.62 -5.15
N ALA A 53 -7.19 -18.48 -6.18
CA ALA A 53 -7.55 -18.09 -7.54
C ALA A 53 -9.05 -17.82 -7.75
N LEU A 54 -9.89 -18.18 -6.76
CA LEU A 54 -11.33 -17.91 -6.83
C LEU A 54 -11.63 -16.42 -6.92
N ASN A 55 -12.56 -16.05 -7.80
CA ASN A 55 -13.14 -14.71 -7.84
C ASN A 55 -14.48 -14.73 -7.09
N VAL A 56 -14.70 -13.67 -6.32
CA VAL A 56 -15.93 -13.47 -5.54
C VAL A 56 -16.55 -12.11 -5.88
N SER A 57 -17.83 -12.00 -5.64
CA SER A 57 -18.62 -10.78 -5.82
C SER A 57 -19.12 -10.24 -4.47
N ALA A 58 -19.73 -9.07 -4.48
CA ALA A 58 -20.32 -8.49 -3.28
C ALA A 58 -21.53 -9.27 -2.71
N SER A 59 -22.13 -10.17 -3.51
CA SER A 59 -23.25 -11.01 -3.09
C SER A 59 -22.82 -12.31 -2.40
N ASP A 60 -21.53 -12.66 -2.47
CA ASP A 60 -21.02 -13.90 -1.87
C ASP A 60 -20.88 -13.76 -0.35
N SER A 61 -21.38 -14.75 0.38
CA SER A 61 -21.22 -14.86 1.83
C SER A 61 -19.89 -15.51 2.15
N ILE A 62 -18.96 -14.73 2.74
CA ILE A 62 -17.62 -15.22 3.07
C ILE A 62 -17.46 -15.30 4.57
N THR A 63 -16.93 -16.42 5.07
CA THR A 63 -16.53 -16.56 6.47
C THR A 63 -15.05 -16.91 6.59
N ILE A 64 -14.44 -16.51 7.70
CA ILE A 64 -13.08 -16.89 8.10
C ILE A 64 -13.15 -17.43 9.51
N ASP A 65 -12.68 -18.66 9.72
CA ASP A 65 -12.77 -19.36 11.01
C ASP A 65 -14.22 -19.38 11.56
N GLY A 66 -15.19 -19.56 10.67
CA GLY A 66 -16.62 -19.57 11.00
C GLY A 66 -17.23 -18.19 11.29
N LYS A 67 -16.46 -17.11 11.24
CA LYS A 67 -16.95 -15.74 11.48
C LYS A 67 -17.19 -15.02 10.15
N PRO A 68 -18.33 -14.34 9.99
CA PRO A 68 -18.63 -13.61 8.76
C PRO A 68 -17.62 -12.47 8.55
N LEU A 69 -17.29 -12.24 7.27
CA LEU A 69 -16.43 -11.14 6.87
C LEU A 69 -17.15 -9.79 7.15
N PRO A 70 -16.52 -8.84 7.85
CA PRO A 70 -17.13 -7.54 8.08
C PRO A 70 -17.32 -6.77 6.76
N ALA A 71 -18.30 -5.89 6.74
CA ALA A 71 -18.53 -5.01 5.60
C ALA A 71 -17.28 -4.16 5.30
N ARG A 72 -17.01 -3.95 4.02
CA ARG A 72 -15.93 -3.08 3.58
C ARG A 72 -16.17 -1.66 4.09
N GLN A 73 -15.15 -1.08 4.70
CA GLN A 73 -15.18 0.33 5.10
C GLN A 73 -14.95 1.24 3.88
N PRO A 74 -15.53 2.44 3.86
CA PRO A 74 -15.20 3.46 2.86
C PRO A 74 -13.70 3.72 2.80
N ALA A 75 -13.19 3.97 1.61
CA ALA A 75 -11.78 4.32 1.44
C ALA A 75 -11.46 5.63 2.16
N ARG A 76 -10.38 5.63 2.90
CA ARG A 76 -9.88 6.76 3.68
C ARG A 76 -8.41 6.99 3.39
N LEU A 77 -8.00 8.24 3.48
CA LEU A 77 -6.61 8.66 3.32
C LEU A 77 -6.19 9.47 4.56
N TRP A 78 -5.06 9.11 5.15
CA TRP A 78 -4.46 9.83 6.28
C TRP A 78 -3.11 10.41 5.90
N ARG A 79 -2.80 11.55 6.42
CA ARG A 79 -1.47 12.17 6.38
C ARG A 79 -0.72 11.77 7.63
N TYR A 80 0.42 11.17 7.47
CA TYR A 80 1.32 10.80 8.55
C TYR A 80 2.65 11.52 8.37
N HIS A 81 3.15 12.14 9.43
CA HIS A 81 4.50 12.66 9.45
C HIS A 81 5.44 11.55 9.94
N LYS A 82 6.13 10.89 9.04
CA LYS A 82 7.10 9.86 9.40
C LYS A 82 8.33 10.51 10.04
N PRO A 83 8.69 10.19 11.27
CA PRO A 83 9.97 10.60 11.84
C PRO A 83 11.11 9.74 11.27
N ARG A 84 12.35 10.18 11.50
CA ARG A 84 13.54 9.36 11.25
C ARG A 84 13.58 8.16 12.20
N GLY A 85 14.28 7.10 11.79
CA GLY A 85 14.51 5.93 12.62
C GLY A 85 13.40 4.87 12.55
N LEU A 86 12.29 5.14 11.88
CA LEU A 86 11.23 4.16 11.65
C LEU A 86 11.30 3.60 10.23
N ILE A 87 11.06 2.31 10.10
CA ILE A 87 10.94 1.66 8.80
C ILE A 87 9.50 1.62 8.31
N VAL A 88 9.34 1.74 6.98
CA VAL A 88 8.06 1.62 6.29
C VAL A 88 7.91 0.19 5.78
N SER A 89 7.70 -0.73 6.71
CA SER A 89 7.45 -2.15 6.42
C SER A 89 6.47 -2.72 7.44
N ALA A 90 5.58 -3.60 7.00
CA ALA A 90 4.66 -4.31 7.88
C ALA A 90 5.37 -5.39 8.73
N ARG A 91 6.58 -5.80 8.36
CA ARG A 91 7.44 -6.73 9.09
C ARG A 91 8.89 -6.31 8.92
N ASP A 92 9.67 -6.48 9.97
CA ASP A 92 11.10 -6.33 9.93
C ASP A 92 11.78 -7.54 10.57
N ASP A 93 12.59 -8.26 9.80
CA ASP A 93 13.30 -9.46 10.25
C ASP A 93 14.42 -9.12 11.26
N LYS A 94 14.81 -7.85 11.36
CA LYS A 94 15.82 -7.34 12.29
C LYS A 94 15.25 -6.75 13.57
N GLY A 95 13.92 -6.82 13.76
CA GLY A 95 13.26 -6.30 14.96
C GLY A 95 13.30 -4.78 15.13
N ARG A 96 13.54 -4.03 14.06
CA ARG A 96 13.53 -2.56 14.12
C ARG A 96 12.09 -2.05 14.20
N GLN A 97 11.91 -0.93 14.86
CA GLN A 97 10.60 -0.30 14.99
C GLN A 97 10.07 0.16 13.63
N THR A 98 8.81 -0.15 13.37
CA THR A 98 8.11 0.24 12.15
C THR A 98 7.21 1.44 12.39
N ILE A 99 6.73 2.08 11.33
CA ILE A 99 5.70 3.12 11.46
C ILE A 99 4.41 2.58 12.06
N PHE A 100 4.08 1.30 11.81
CA PHE A 100 2.84 0.69 12.28
C PHE A 100 2.82 0.52 13.81
N ASP A 101 3.99 0.37 14.45
CA ASP A 101 4.13 0.29 15.90
C ASP A 101 3.86 1.62 16.61
N THR A 102 3.77 2.72 15.86
CA THR A 102 3.53 4.08 16.38
C THR A 102 2.14 4.61 16.06
N LEU A 103 1.34 3.86 15.31
CA LEU A 103 -0.02 4.28 14.99
C LEU A 103 -0.95 4.01 16.18
N PRO A 104 -1.99 4.85 16.37
CA PRO A 104 -2.98 4.63 17.42
C PRO A 104 -3.71 3.29 17.24
N ASP A 105 -4.00 2.58 18.34
CA ASP A 105 -4.75 1.32 18.32
C ASP A 105 -6.17 1.47 17.73
N SER A 106 -6.74 2.67 17.81
CA SER A 106 -8.03 3.00 17.21
C SER A 106 -8.00 3.14 15.68
N MET A 107 -6.81 3.17 15.08
CA MET A 107 -6.67 3.27 13.64
C MET A 107 -6.97 1.90 12.98
N PRO A 108 -7.80 1.86 11.93
CA PRO A 108 -8.00 0.62 11.20
C PRO A 108 -6.69 0.16 10.56
N ARG A 109 -6.66 -1.08 10.12
CA ARG A 109 -5.53 -1.57 9.33
C ARG A 109 -5.31 -0.69 8.11
N VAL A 110 -4.10 -0.16 7.95
CA VAL A 110 -3.72 0.72 6.83
C VAL A 110 -2.55 0.17 6.04
N LEU A 111 -2.40 0.69 4.83
CA LEU A 111 -1.29 0.50 3.91
C LEU A 111 -0.59 1.85 3.71
N THR A 112 0.69 1.82 3.41
CA THR A 112 1.43 3.02 3.00
C THR A 112 1.28 3.27 1.51
N VAL A 113 1.26 4.53 1.13
CA VAL A 113 1.37 4.96 -0.28
C VAL A 113 2.84 5.27 -0.53
N GLY A 114 3.55 4.30 -1.11
CA GLY A 114 4.99 4.36 -1.25
C GLY A 114 5.73 4.15 0.08
N ARG A 115 7.01 4.50 0.06
CA ARG A 115 7.89 4.33 1.22
C ARG A 115 8.80 5.54 1.37
N LEU A 116 9.23 5.77 2.60
CA LEU A 116 10.36 6.64 2.95
C LEU A 116 11.41 5.79 3.65
N ASP A 117 12.67 6.04 3.37
CA ASP A 117 13.79 5.33 3.98
C ASP A 117 13.90 5.60 5.48
N LEU A 118 14.71 4.80 6.17
CA LEU A 118 14.93 4.88 7.61
C LEU A 118 15.29 6.29 8.06
N ASP A 119 16.24 6.92 7.36
CA ASP A 119 16.77 8.25 7.67
C ASP A 119 15.99 9.40 7.04
N SER A 120 14.99 9.10 6.23
CA SER A 120 14.10 10.08 5.66
C SER A 120 12.93 10.40 6.60
N GLU A 121 12.51 11.66 6.62
CA GLU A 121 11.38 12.13 7.40
C GLU A 121 10.41 12.92 6.52
N GLY A 122 9.16 13.05 6.95
CA GLY A 122 8.16 13.91 6.30
C GLY A 122 6.87 13.21 5.94
N LEU A 123 6.19 13.72 4.92
CA LEU A 123 4.86 13.27 4.53
C LEU A 123 4.89 11.84 3.99
N LEU A 124 4.17 10.96 4.66
CA LEU A 124 3.81 9.63 4.19
C LEU A 124 2.28 9.52 4.22
N LEU A 125 1.69 9.08 3.12
CA LEU A 125 0.25 8.84 3.05
C LEU A 125 -0.06 7.42 3.48
N LEU A 126 -1.14 7.25 4.25
CA LEU A 126 -1.66 5.95 4.67
C LEU A 126 -3.10 5.82 4.17
N THR A 127 -3.49 4.62 3.79
CA THR A 127 -4.87 4.35 3.36
C THR A 127 -5.32 2.95 3.77
N ASN A 128 -6.62 2.75 3.97
CA ASN A 128 -7.22 1.43 4.14
C ASN A 128 -7.60 0.75 2.81
N ASP A 129 -7.35 1.42 1.67
CA ASP A 129 -7.72 0.93 0.34
C ASP A 129 -6.49 0.72 -0.55
N GLY A 130 -6.26 -0.54 -0.97
CA GLY A 130 -5.10 -0.90 -1.79
C GLY A 130 -5.16 -0.40 -3.23
N ASP A 131 -6.35 -0.17 -3.79
CA ASP A 131 -6.48 0.38 -5.13
C ASP A 131 -6.18 1.88 -5.14
N LEU A 132 -6.59 2.59 -4.09
CA LEU A 132 -6.20 3.99 -3.88
C LEU A 132 -4.68 4.11 -3.68
N ALA A 133 -4.09 3.23 -2.85
CA ALA A 133 -2.63 3.22 -2.67
C ALA A 133 -1.93 3.05 -4.02
N ARG A 134 -2.32 2.02 -4.78
CA ARG A 134 -1.76 1.75 -6.11
C ARG A 134 -1.93 2.93 -7.06
N HIS A 135 -3.12 3.56 -7.11
CA HIS A 135 -3.36 4.72 -7.96
C HIS A 135 -2.41 5.87 -7.65
N LEU A 136 -2.18 6.15 -6.36
CA LEU A 136 -1.26 7.21 -5.93
C LEU A 136 0.22 6.87 -6.14
N GLU A 137 0.58 5.58 -6.21
CA GLU A 137 1.96 5.12 -6.41
C GLU A 137 2.37 5.08 -7.88
N LEU A 138 1.44 4.79 -8.78
CA LEU A 138 1.74 4.59 -10.19
C LEU A 138 2.37 5.83 -10.83
N PRO A 139 3.50 5.71 -11.54
CA PRO A 139 4.10 6.82 -12.28
C PRO A 139 3.17 7.44 -13.31
N SER A 140 2.30 6.62 -13.92
CA SER A 140 1.32 7.06 -14.94
C SER A 140 0.31 8.08 -14.44
N THR A 141 0.08 8.16 -13.13
CA THR A 141 -0.82 9.17 -12.53
C THR A 141 -0.20 10.56 -12.45
N GLY A 142 1.13 10.65 -12.59
CA GLY A 142 1.86 11.92 -12.72
C GLY A 142 1.92 12.76 -11.44
N TRP A 143 1.76 12.14 -10.26
CA TRP A 143 1.91 12.84 -8.99
C TRP A 143 3.36 13.25 -8.75
N SER A 144 3.60 14.54 -8.52
CA SER A 144 4.92 15.06 -8.15
C SER A 144 5.22 14.82 -6.68
N ARG A 145 6.43 14.33 -6.39
CA ARG A 145 6.96 14.19 -5.03
C ARG A 145 8.13 15.15 -4.86
N LYS A 146 8.03 16.05 -3.86
CA LYS A 146 9.07 17.04 -3.59
C LYS A 146 9.90 16.61 -2.38
N TYR A 147 11.22 16.59 -2.55
CA TYR A 147 12.17 16.28 -1.49
C TYR A 147 13.05 17.48 -1.21
N ARG A 148 13.33 17.75 0.07
CA ARG A 148 14.37 18.67 0.49
C ARG A 148 15.54 17.86 0.99
N VAL A 149 16.67 17.95 0.31
CA VAL A 149 17.88 17.21 0.64
C VAL A 149 18.90 18.16 1.27
N ARG A 150 19.55 17.74 2.36
CA ARG A 150 20.67 18.45 2.95
C ARG A 150 21.94 17.69 2.55
N VAL A 151 22.87 18.39 1.92
CA VAL A 151 24.17 17.86 1.52
C VAL A 151 25.29 18.53 2.30
N GLN A 152 26.42 17.86 2.42
CA GLN A 152 27.64 18.42 2.99
C GLN A 152 28.49 19.03 1.90
N GLY A 153 29.13 20.18 2.17
CA GLY A 153 30.02 20.87 1.24
C GLY A 153 29.33 21.96 0.40
N LEU A 154 30.07 22.46 -0.57
CA LEU A 154 29.57 23.49 -1.49
C LEU A 154 28.73 22.84 -2.58
N VAL A 155 27.55 23.39 -2.79
CA VAL A 155 26.64 22.96 -3.85
C VAL A 155 27.03 23.70 -5.13
N ASP A 156 27.42 22.97 -6.17
CA ASP A 156 27.66 23.49 -7.51
C ASP A 156 26.36 23.38 -8.32
N PRO A 157 25.72 24.50 -8.67
CA PRO A 157 24.46 24.51 -9.44
C PRO A 157 24.57 23.84 -10.81
N THR A 158 25.74 23.93 -11.45
CA THR A 158 26.00 23.33 -12.77
C THR A 158 25.99 21.80 -12.66
N ARG A 159 26.61 21.26 -11.62
CA ARG A 159 26.59 19.80 -11.34
C ARG A 159 25.20 19.32 -10.94
N LEU A 160 24.44 20.13 -10.20
CA LEU A 160 23.07 19.78 -9.84
C LEU A 160 22.15 19.72 -11.05
N SER A 161 22.33 20.57 -12.06
CA SER A 161 21.50 20.54 -13.24
C SER A 161 21.62 19.22 -14.01
N THR A 162 22.78 18.57 -13.99
CA THR A 162 22.98 17.27 -14.64
C THR A 162 22.20 16.13 -13.99
N VAL A 163 21.86 16.26 -12.69
CA VAL A 163 21.03 15.26 -11.98
C VAL A 163 19.63 15.17 -12.57
N ALA A 164 19.10 16.26 -13.14
CA ALA A 164 17.80 16.28 -13.80
C ALA A 164 17.74 15.37 -15.03
N ASP A 165 18.89 15.12 -15.68
CA ASP A 165 19.01 14.25 -16.85
C ASP A 165 19.23 12.77 -16.47
N GLY A 166 19.29 12.49 -15.18
CA GLY A 166 19.60 11.18 -14.61
C GLY A 166 21.07 11.03 -14.27
N VAL A 167 21.34 10.22 -13.26
CA VAL A 167 22.70 9.89 -12.81
C VAL A 167 22.94 8.40 -12.92
N THR A 168 24.19 8.02 -13.17
CA THR A 168 24.62 6.62 -13.09
C THR A 168 25.37 6.42 -11.81
N PHE A 169 24.88 5.51 -10.95
CA PHE A 169 25.52 5.11 -9.72
C PHE A 169 25.72 3.58 -9.75
N ASP A 170 26.93 3.11 -9.46
CA ASP A 170 27.29 1.69 -9.53
C ASP A 170 26.86 0.98 -10.83
N GLY A 171 26.96 1.67 -11.97
CA GLY A 171 26.57 1.13 -13.28
C GLY A 171 25.04 1.12 -13.54
N ILE A 172 24.22 1.53 -12.58
CA ILE A 172 22.78 1.64 -12.70
C ILE A 172 22.43 3.10 -12.99
N ARG A 173 21.75 3.34 -14.12
CA ARG A 173 21.22 4.67 -14.44
C ARG A 173 19.88 4.87 -13.73
N GLU A 174 19.84 5.86 -12.85
CA GLU A 174 18.63 6.31 -12.20
C GLU A 174 18.22 7.70 -12.70
N GLY A 175 16.93 7.90 -12.88
CA GLY A 175 16.36 9.16 -13.30
C GLY A 175 15.69 9.10 -14.69
N ARG A 176 14.58 9.68 -14.75
CA ARG A 176 13.36 9.87 -15.54
C ARG A 176 12.30 8.84 -15.35
#